data_093991a570979b824bea66dae60016d0
#
_entry.id   093991a570979b824bea66dae60016d0
#
_cell.length_a   1.000
_cell.length_b   1.000
_cell.length_c   1.000
_cell.angle_alpha   90.00
_cell.angle_beta   90.00
_cell.angle_gamma   90.00
#
_symmetry.space_group_name_H-M   'P 1'
#
loop_
_entity.id
_entity.type
_entity.pdbx_description
1 polymer ?
#
loop_
_entity_poly.entity_id
_entity_poly.type
_entity_poly.pdbx_seq_one_letter_code
_entity_poly.pdbx_strand_id
1 'polypeptide(L)'
;ISLFNASEINLANSDILDMTSFMPKGNAQVQDFISNNMTFLGFNTRIAKLSDPRTRQAISMLIDRESIVTHIYFSRAEAAQYAINPQSWLNFDTRDKLRADSAGASMLLRDAGWEPNEDGIYSMQQGGNTLTLRLEIIVNSDSLQRVQTAEEIRDRLRTAGIDAYVTQCSYTEYTQRVGSGNFELFIGETELLPNNDLTPLVGSAGNYFGYSNAEVDTLLAQMGTVKLESDIKAVSIS
;
A
#
# COMPACT_ATOMS: atom_id res chain seq x y z
N ILE A 1 25.09 -6.03 13.11
CA ILE A 1 25.57 -4.75 13.69
C ILE A 1 26.61 -5.03 14.79
N SER A 2 26.36 -5.92 15.76
CA SER A 2 27.30 -6.24 16.84
C SER A 2 28.68 -6.68 16.35
N LEU A 3 28.74 -7.56 15.36
CA LEU A 3 29.98 -8.03 14.73
C LEU A 3 30.70 -6.90 13.96
N PHE A 4 29.96 -5.99 13.32
CA PHE A 4 30.54 -4.81 12.67
C PHE A 4 31.17 -3.86 13.70
N ASN A 5 30.49 -3.60 14.80
CA ASN A 5 31.03 -2.77 15.88
C ASN A 5 32.22 -3.44 16.60
N ALA A 6 32.30 -4.76 16.61
CA ALA A 6 33.44 -5.51 17.11
C ALA A 6 34.61 -5.58 16.10
N SER A 7 34.46 -5.03 14.91
CA SER A 7 35.41 -5.10 13.80
C SER A 7 35.67 -6.54 13.30
N GLU A 8 34.72 -7.43 13.52
CA GLU A 8 34.78 -8.82 13.03
C GLU A 8 34.31 -8.94 11.57
N ILE A 9 33.53 -7.96 11.09
CA ILE A 9 33.11 -7.82 9.68
C ILE A 9 33.29 -6.39 9.22
N ASN A 10 33.55 -6.19 7.92
CA ASN A 10 33.82 -4.88 7.32
C ASN A 10 32.61 -4.27 6.58
N LEU A 11 31.57 -5.06 6.36
CA LEU A 11 30.33 -4.64 5.71
C LEU A 11 29.14 -5.22 6.46
N ALA A 12 28.13 -4.40 6.73
CA ALA A 12 26.86 -4.82 7.26
C ALA A 12 25.74 -4.19 6.44
N ASN A 13 24.78 -4.98 6.01
CA ASN A 13 23.51 -4.51 5.47
C ASN A 13 22.44 -4.57 6.56
N SER A 14 21.57 -3.59 6.63
CA SER A 14 20.50 -3.52 7.62
C SER A 14 19.30 -2.80 7.06
N ASP A 15 18.12 -3.28 7.39
CA ASP A 15 16.82 -2.67 7.17
C ASP A 15 16.33 -1.81 8.35
N ILE A 16 17.22 -1.54 9.33
CA ILE A 16 16.91 -0.67 10.46
C ILE A 16 16.73 0.77 9.95
N LEU A 17 15.50 1.26 10.06
CA LEU A 17 15.14 2.61 9.65
C LEU A 17 15.54 3.65 10.71
N ASP A 18 15.36 3.34 12.00
CA ASP A 18 15.82 4.21 13.08
C ASP A 18 17.30 4.00 13.38
N MET A 19 18.12 4.86 12.77
CA MET A 19 19.57 4.88 12.97
C MET A 19 20.00 5.63 14.25
N THR A 20 19.08 6.21 15.00
CA THR A 20 19.43 6.93 16.25
C THR A 20 20.00 6.00 17.30
N SER A 21 19.57 4.74 17.30
CA SER A 21 20.10 3.66 18.15
C SER A 21 21.37 3.00 17.61
N PHE A 22 21.76 3.33 16.36
CA PHE A 22 22.93 2.78 15.69
C PHE A 22 23.93 3.87 15.31
N MET A 23 24.92 4.06 16.14
CA MET A 23 26.05 4.94 15.82
C MET A 23 27.24 4.07 15.39
N PRO A 24 27.60 4.06 14.11
CA PRO A 24 28.78 3.33 13.65
C PRO A 24 30.04 3.89 14.34
N LYS A 25 30.90 3.02 14.81
CA LYS A 25 32.15 3.41 15.46
C LYS A 25 33.27 3.61 14.44
N GLY A 26 34.15 4.59 14.71
CA GLY A 26 35.34 4.83 13.90
C GLY A 26 35.05 5.45 12.52
N ASN A 27 35.72 4.96 11.49
CA ASN A 27 35.65 5.47 10.12
C ASN A 27 34.55 4.80 9.27
N ALA A 28 33.49 4.29 9.89
CA ALA A 28 32.41 3.66 9.16
C ALA A 28 31.65 4.69 8.30
N GLN A 29 31.34 4.31 7.07
CA GLN A 29 30.47 5.07 6.19
C GLN A 29 29.10 4.40 6.15
N VAL A 30 28.05 5.17 6.27
CA VAL A 30 26.65 4.72 6.09
C VAL A 30 26.19 5.20 4.72
N GLN A 31 25.64 4.26 3.93
CA GLN A 31 25.06 4.58 2.64
C GLN A 31 23.65 4.02 2.61
N ASP A 32 22.68 4.88 2.38
CA ASP A 32 21.28 4.51 2.17
C ASP A 32 21.05 4.22 0.68
N PHE A 33 20.20 3.25 0.39
CA PHE A 33 19.70 2.95 -0.94
C PHE A 33 18.24 2.53 -0.88
N ILE A 34 17.48 2.84 -1.93
CA ILE A 34 16.09 2.42 -2.05
C ILE A 34 16.08 0.98 -2.56
N SER A 35 15.44 0.10 -1.80
CA SER A 35 15.17 -1.27 -2.22
C SER A 35 13.94 -1.34 -3.15
N ASN A 36 13.69 -2.51 -3.74
CA ASN A 36 12.45 -2.76 -4.48
C ASN A 36 11.30 -3.23 -3.58
N ASN A 37 11.46 -3.20 -2.25
CA ASN A 37 10.39 -3.57 -1.34
C ASN A 37 9.32 -2.47 -1.30
N MET A 38 8.09 -2.85 -1.56
CA MET A 38 6.93 -1.96 -1.54
C MET A 38 5.95 -2.37 -0.45
N THR A 39 5.67 -1.46 0.48
CA THR A 39 4.55 -1.59 1.41
C THR A 39 3.30 -0.98 0.80
N PHE A 40 2.17 -1.67 0.88
CA PHE A 40 0.92 -1.25 0.26
C PHE A 40 -0.31 -1.58 1.11
N LEU A 41 -1.41 -0.87 0.84
CA LEU A 41 -2.74 -1.21 1.37
C LEU A 41 -3.49 -2.04 0.33
N GLY A 42 -3.79 -3.29 0.68
CA GLY A 42 -4.58 -4.20 -0.15
C GLY A 42 -6.07 -4.12 0.15
N PHE A 43 -6.90 -4.18 -0.89
CA PHE A 43 -8.37 -4.11 -0.81
C PHE A 43 -8.99 -5.43 -1.23
N ASN A 44 -9.92 -5.98 -0.46
CA ASN A 44 -10.74 -7.10 -0.90
C ASN A 44 -11.89 -6.60 -1.79
N THR A 45 -11.72 -6.71 -3.10
CA THR A 45 -12.71 -6.21 -4.07
C THR A 45 -13.98 -7.06 -4.15
N ARG A 46 -14.01 -8.24 -3.50
CA ARG A 46 -15.16 -9.15 -3.47
C ARG A 46 -16.25 -8.71 -2.50
N ILE A 47 -15.91 -7.88 -1.51
CA ILE A 47 -16.89 -7.44 -0.52
C ILE A 47 -17.65 -6.21 -1.00
N ALA A 48 -18.94 -6.14 -0.67
CA ALA A 48 -19.85 -5.09 -1.14
C ALA A 48 -19.32 -3.67 -0.88
N LYS A 49 -18.73 -3.43 0.30
CA LYS A 49 -18.19 -2.12 0.68
C LYS A 49 -17.04 -1.64 -0.22
N LEU A 50 -16.28 -2.55 -0.82
CA LEU A 50 -15.06 -2.25 -1.58
C LEU A 50 -15.16 -2.68 -3.07
N SER A 51 -16.31 -3.15 -3.53
CA SER A 51 -16.53 -3.57 -4.92
C SER A 51 -16.50 -2.36 -5.87
N ASP A 52 -17.04 -1.22 -5.47
CA ASP A 52 -17.03 0.01 -6.26
C ASP A 52 -15.61 0.64 -6.26
N PRO A 53 -15.01 0.87 -7.46
CA PRO A 53 -13.69 1.48 -7.55
C PRO A 53 -13.64 2.90 -6.98
N ARG A 54 -14.74 3.66 -7.01
CA ARG A 54 -14.80 5.02 -6.45
C ARG A 54 -14.59 5.02 -4.94
N THR A 55 -15.13 4.02 -4.23
CA THR A 55 -14.90 3.85 -2.78
C THR A 55 -13.41 3.56 -2.50
N ARG A 56 -12.77 2.69 -3.28
CA ARG A 56 -11.35 2.39 -3.12
C ARG A 56 -10.46 3.58 -3.44
N GLN A 57 -10.80 4.34 -4.50
CA GLN A 57 -10.10 5.58 -4.84
C GLN A 57 -10.23 6.62 -3.73
N ALA A 58 -11.43 6.81 -3.17
CA ALA A 58 -11.64 7.73 -2.06
C ALA A 58 -10.77 7.36 -0.85
N ILE A 59 -10.74 6.07 -0.46
CA ILE A 59 -9.87 5.60 0.61
C ILE A 59 -8.40 5.90 0.28
N SER A 60 -7.95 5.65 -0.94
CA SER A 60 -6.59 5.95 -1.38
C SER A 60 -6.25 7.45 -1.30
N MET A 61 -7.20 8.34 -1.62
CA MET A 61 -7.03 9.79 -1.54
C MET A 61 -6.95 10.31 -0.10
N LEU A 62 -7.43 9.57 0.89
CA LEU A 62 -7.33 9.92 2.31
C LEU A 62 -5.94 9.61 2.89
N ILE A 63 -5.11 8.82 2.20
CA ILE A 63 -3.80 8.39 2.68
C ILE A 63 -2.74 9.41 2.27
N ASP A 64 -2.15 10.08 3.26
CA ASP A 64 -1.01 10.98 3.08
C ASP A 64 0.29 10.18 3.10
N ARG A 65 0.74 9.76 1.92
CA ARG A 65 1.92 8.92 1.77
C ARG A 65 3.20 9.64 2.16
N GLU A 66 3.29 10.94 1.90
CA GLU A 66 4.46 11.74 2.29
C GLU A 66 4.58 11.85 3.81
N SER A 67 3.46 12.01 4.52
CA SER A 67 3.43 12.02 5.99
C SER A 67 3.89 10.68 6.56
N ILE A 68 3.41 9.56 6.01
CA ILE A 68 3.83 8.21 6.41
C ILE A 68 5.34 8.04 6.20
N VAL A 69 5.87 8.39 5.03
CA VAL A 69 7.31 8.32 4.75
C VAL A 69 8.12 9.14 5.73
N THR A 70 7.69 10.36 6.05
CA THR A 70 8.44 11.26 6.92
C THR A 70 8.43 10.79 8.38
N HIS A 71 7.26 10.41 8.91
CA HIS A 71 7.11 10.19 10.35
C HIS A 71 7.29 8.72 10.77
N ILE A 72 6.95 7.77 9.89
CA ILE A 72 7.02 6.35 10.21
C ILE A 72 8.28 5.70 9.62
N TYR A 73 8.66 6.11 8.41
CA TYR A 73 9.84 5.59 7.72
C TYR A 73 11.07 6.51 7.84
N PHE A 74 10.99 7.59 8.65
CA PHE A 74 12.11 8.49 8.94
C PHE A 74 12.76 9.08 7.68
N SER A 75 11.96 9.37 6.65
CA SER A 75 12.39 9.79 5.31
C SER A 75 13.35 8.80 4.61
N ARG A 76 13.31 7.51 4.98
CA ARG A 76 14.13 6.43 4.39
C ARG A 76 13.32 5.50 3.48
N ALA A 77 12.23 6.01 2.96
CA ALA A 77 11.41 5.39 1.93
C ALA A 77 10.99 6.47 0.93
N GLU A 78 10.45 6.07 -0.19
CA GLU A 78 9.83 6.97 -1.16
C GLU A 78 8.34 6.66 -1.30
N ALA A 79 7.53 7.71 -1.36
CA ALA A 79 6.11 7.56 -1.59
C ALA A 79 5.84 7.16 -3.04
N ALA A 80 5.04 6.12 -3.24
CA ALA A 80 4.67 5.62 -4.56
C ALA A 80 3.16 5.70 -4.79
N GLN A 81 2.74 6.11 -5.98
CA GLN A 81 1.34 6.07 -6.40
C GLN A 81 0.98 4.73 -7.05
N TYR A 82 1.93 4.11 -7.73
CA TYR A 82 1.78 2.86 -8.45
C TYR A 82 2.78 1.81 -7.94
N ALA A 83 2.56 0.56 -8.31
CA ALA A 83 3.47 -0.55 -8.01
C ALA A 83 4.72 -0.55 -8.93
N ILE A 84 5.35 0.62 -9.02
CA ILE A 84 6.58 0.85 -9.78
C ILE A 84 7.54 1.59 -8.85
N ASN A 85 8.81 1.18 -8.83
CA ASN A 85 9.82 1.89 -8.05
C ASN A 85 9.87 3.36 -8.49
N PRO A 86 9.68 4.33 -7.58
CA PRO A 86 9.69 5.76 -7.92
C PRO A 86 10.97 6.25 -8.62
N GLN A 87 12.10 5.57 -8.44
CA GLN A 87 13.37 5.86 -9.12
C GLN A 87 13.51 5.15 -10.48
N SER A 88 12.52 4.32 -10.86
CA SER A 88 12.51 3.67 -12.16
C SER A 88 12.29 4.68 -13.29
N TRP A 89 12.92 4.42 -14.43
CA TRP A 89 12.68 5.15 -15.68
C TRP A 89 11.22 5.03 -16.18
N LEU A 90 10.47 4.03 -15.68
CA LEU A 90 9.03 3.85 -15.94
C LEU A 90 8.15 4.74 -15.05
N ASN A 91 8.70 5.36 -14.03
CA ASN A 91 7.88 6.18 -13.12
C ASN A 91 7.34 7.42 -13.84
N PHE A 92 6.07 7.72 -13.60
CA PHE A 92 5.40 8.92 -14.07
C PHE A 92 5.36 9.95 -12.97
N ASP A 93 5.37 11.25 -13.33
CA ASP A 93 5.18 12.31 -12.35
C ASP A 93 3.76 12.27 -11.79
N THR A 94 3.63 11.81 -10.55
CA THR A 94 2.36 11.64 -9.85
C THR A 94 2.35 12.34 -8.49
N ARG A 95 3.30 13.27 -8.27
CA ARG A 95 3.50 13.94 -6.98
C ARG A 95 2.23 14.55 -6.40
N ASP A 96 1.37 15.09 -7.24
CA ASP A 96 0.08 15.68 -6.81
C ASP A 96 -0.88 14.64 -6.21
N LYS A 97 -0.68 13.35 -6.51
CA LYS A 97 -1.52 12.24 -6.02
C LYS A 97 -0.98 11.57 -4.75
N LEU A 98 0.15 12.02 -4.24
CA LEU A 98 0.77 11.43 -3.03
C LEU A 98 0.25 12.09 -1.76
N ARG A 99 -0.35 13.27 -1.86
CA ARG A 99 -0.93 14.00 -0.73
C ARG A 99 -2.38 13.63 -0.52
N ALA A 100 -2.82 13.74 0.74
CA ALA A 100 -4.22 13.52 1.07
C ALA A 100 -5.12 14.62 0.46
N ASP A 101 -6.26 14.18 -0.13
CA ASP A 101 -7.34 15.04 -0.61
C ASP A 101 -8.68 14.59 -0.01
N SER A 102 -8.98 15.10 1.17
CA SER A 102 -10.21 14.75 1.88
C SER A 102 -11.47 15.29 1.18
N ALA A 103 -11.37 16.41 0.47
CA ALA A 103 -12.51 16.97 -0.25
C ALA A 103 -12.87 16.10 -1.46
N GLY A 104 -11.87 15.74 -2.29
CA GLY A 104 -12.08 14.84 -3.41
C GLY A 104 -12.54 13.43 -2.97
N ALA A 105 -11.99 12.92 -1.87
CA ALA A 105 -12.43 11.64 -1.29
C ALA A 105 -13.91 11.67 -0.89
N SER A 106 -14.35 12.76 -0.21
CA SER A 106 -15.77 12.93 0.18
C SER A 106 -16.69 12.99 -1.03
N MET A 107 -16.29 13.67 -2.10
CA MET A 107 -17.07 13.71 -3.34
C MET A 107 -17.20 12.30 -3.96
N LEU A 108 -16.11 11.56 -4.08
CA LEU A 108 -16.14 10.20 -4.63
C LEU A 108 -16.98 9.24 -3.79
N LEU A 109 -16.95 9.35 -2.45
CA LEU A 109 -17.80 8.53 -1.57
C LEU A 109 -19.29 8.83 -1.84
N ARG A 110 -19.67 10.09 -1.96
CA ARG A 110 -21.06 10.47 -2.28
C ARG A 110 -21.47 10.01 -3.68
N ASP A 111 -20.60 10.15 -4.67
CA ASP A 111 -20.84 9.65 -6.03
C ASP A 111 -20.99 8.12 -6.05
N ALA A 112 -20.35 7.41 -5.12
CA ALA A 112 -20.52 5.98 -4.93
C ALA A 112 -21.78 5.61 -4.13
N GLY A 113 -22.56 6.60 -3.65
CA GLY A 113 -23.80 6.41 -2.90
C GLY A 113 -23.65 6.35 -1.38
N TRP A 114 -22.47 6.69 -0.86
CA TRP A 114 -22.23 6.77 0.58
C TRP A 114 -22.65 8.16 1.11
N GLU A 115 -23.45 8.19 2.19
CA GLU A 115 -23.81 9.42 2.88
C GLU A 115 -23.51 9.29 4.38
N PRO A 116 -23.06 10.38 5.05
CA PRO A 116 -22.86 10.34 6.48
C PRO A 116 -24.20 10.12 7.21
N ASN A 117 -24.21 9.19 8.16
CA ASN A 117 -25.34 8.98 9.08
C ASN A 117 -25.32 10.01 10.23
N GLU A 118 -26.20 9.83 11.23
CA GLU A 118 -26.31 10.72 12.41
C GLU A 118 -25.00 10.78 13.24
N ASP A 119 -24.19 9.71 13.22
CA ASP A 119 -22.89 9.65 13.89
C ASP A 119 -21.74 10.21 13.01
N GLY A 120 -22.02 10.70 11.81
CA GLY A 120 -21.04 11.16 10.85
C GLY A 120 -20.31 10.05 10.10
N ILE A 121 -20.74 8.79 10.25
CA ILE A 121 -20.13 7.63 9.58
C ILE A 121 -20.82 7.39 8.23
N TYR A 122 -20.05 7.19 7.19
CA TYR A 122 -20.58 6.88 5.85
C TYR A 122 -21.37 5.57 5.85
N SER A 123 -22.59 5.64 5.30
CA SER A 123 -23.49 4.51 5.13
C SER A 123 -24.28 4.62 3.82
N MET A 124 -24.80 3.50 3.31
CA MET A 124 -25.67 3.49 2.13
C MET A 124 -26.80 2.47 2.32
N GLN A 125 -27.88 2.64 1.57
CA GLN A 125 -28.96 1.67 1.49
C GLN A 125 -28.66 0.67 0.35
N GLN A 126 -28.60 -0.60 0.66
CA GLN A 126 -28.37 -1.66 -0.31
C GLN A 126 -29.31 -2.84 -0.03
N GLY A 127 -30.18 -3.17 -0.98
CA GLY A 127 -31.10 -4.30 -0.84
C GLY A 127 -32.04 -4.23 0.35
N GLY A 128 -32.43 -3.02 0.79
CA GLY A 128 -33.29 -2.80 1.95
C GLY A 128 -32.57 -2.82 3.31
N ASN A 129 -31.25 -3.01 3.32
CA ASN A 129 -30.41 -2.96 4.52
C ASN A 129 -29.50 -1.72 4.48
N THR A 130 -29.17 -1.20 5.67
CA THR A 130 -28.15 -0.16 5.83
C THR A 130 -26.78 -0.81 5.89
N LEU A 131 -25.94 -0.50 4.93
CA LEU A 131 -24.54 -0.88 4.91
C LEU A 131 -23.70 0.29 5.45
N THR A 132 -22.99 0.09 6.53
CA THR A 132 -22.07 1.08 7.13
C THR A 132 -20.66 0.84 6.62
N LEU A 133 -19.94 1.90 6.29
CA LEU A 133 -18.56 1.84 5.85
C LEU A 133 -17.64 1.68 7.07
N ARG A 134 -17.72 0.48 7.65
CA ARG A 134 -16.84 0.01 8.72
C ARG A 134 -15.84 -0.97 8.11
N LEU A 135 -14.54 -0.73 8.35
CA LEU A 135 -13.46 -1.47 7.71
C LEU A 135 -12.41 -1.95 8.70
N GLU A 136 -12.08 -3.23 8.62
CA GLU A 136 -10.96 -3.83 9.31
C GLU A 136 -9.69 -3.71 8.47
N ILE A 137 -8.59 -3.27 9.10
CA ILE A 137 -7.24 -3.30 8.51
C ILE A 137 -6.45 -4.36 9.26
N ILE A 138 -6.17 -5.50 8.63
CA ILE A 138 -5.28 -6.49 9.23
C ILE A 138 -3.82 -6.18 8.90
N VAL A 139 -2.95 -6.41 9.87
CA VAL A 139 -1.51 -6.19 9.72
C VAL A 139 -0.73 -7.26 10.49
N ASN A 140 0.39 -7.72 9.90
CA ASN A 140 1.33 -8.57 10.62
C ASN A 140 2.06 -7.75 11.71
N SER A 141 2.02 -8.24 12.95
CA SER A 141 2.59 -7.58 14.13
C SER A 141 4.13 -7.59 14.19
N ASP A 142 4.82 -8.32 13.30
CA ASP A 142 6.28 -8.47 13.35
C ASP A 142 7.04 -7.22 12.87
N SER A 143 6.36 -6.25 12.25
CA SER A 143 6.94 -4.98 11.80
C SER A 143 6.25 -3.79 12.44
N LEU A 144 6.98 -3.08 13.29
CA LEU A 144 6.49 -1.86 13.92
C LEU A 144 6.05 -0.81 12.89
N GLN A 145 6.81 -0.63 11.82
CA GLN A 145 6.49 0.35 10.78
C GLN A 145 5.18 0.02 10.08
N ARG A 146 4.91 -1.25 9.78
CA ARG A 146 3.64 -1.67 9.16
C ARG A 146 2.47 -1.47 10.11
N VAL A 147 2.65 -1.77 11.40
CA VAL A 147 1.62 -1.51 12.43
C VAL A 147 1.33 -0.02 12.53
N GLN A 148 2.34 0.83 12.66
CA GLN A 148 2.19 2.28 12.70
C GLN A 148 1.54 2.83 11.43
N THR A 149 1.89 2.28 10.26
CA THR A 149 1.24 2.65 8.98
C THR A 149 -0.25 2.30 8.99
N ALA A 150 -0.62 1.12 9.48
CA ALA A 150 -2.03 0.74 9.61
C ALA A 150 -2.80 1.66 10.56
N GLU A 151 -2.18 2.05 11.67
CA GLU A 151 -2.77 2.96 12.66
C GLU A 151 -2.93 4.38 12.10
N GLU A 152 -1.96 4.91 11.38
CA GLU A 152 -2.06 6.21 10.72
C GLU A 152 -3.18 6.21 9.67
N ILE A 153 -3.28 5.16 8.86
CA ILE A 153 -4.36 5.01 7.87
C ILE A 153 -5.72 4.94 8.60
N ARG A 154 -5.85 4.14 9.66
CA ARG A 154 -7.08 4.08 10.48
C ARG A 154 -7.51 5.46 10.94
N ASP A 155 -6.59 6.25 11.49
CA ASP A 155 -6.91 7.55 12.08
C ASP A 155 -7.35 8.55 11.01
N ARG A 156 -6.74 8.51 9.83
CA ARG A 156 -7.18 9.32 8.69
C ARG A 156 -8.54 8.91 8.17
N LEU A 157 -8.81 7.62 8.06
CA LEU A 157 -10.12 7.11 7.65
C LEU A 157 -11.21 7.52 8.65
N ARG A 158 -10.93 7.40 9.96
CA ARG A 158 -11.87 7.82 11.01
C ARG A 158 -12.15 9.32 10.98
N THR A 159 -11.13 10.13 10.79
CA THR A 159 -11.29 11.59 10.64
C THR A 159 -12.18 11.95 9.45
N ALA A 160 -12.17 11.13 8.40
CA ALA A 160 -13.00 11.32 7.21
C ALA A 160 -14.41 10.72 7.32
N GLY A 161 -14.78 10.08 8.45
CA GLY A 161 -16.10 9.46 8.65
C GLY A 161 -16.19 8.00 8.19
N ILE A 162 -15.06 7.30 8.05
CA ILE A 162 -15.01 5.86 7.81
C ILE A 162 -14.66 5.15 9.13
N ASP A 163 -15.52 4.24 9.63
CA ASP A 163 -15.28 3.52 10.90
C ASP A 163 -14.21 2.43 10.69
N ALA A 164 -12.93 2.81 10.71
CA ALA A 164 -11.81 1.90 10.53
C ALA A 164 -11.23 1.42 11.88
N TYR A 165 -10.74 0.18 11.92
CA TYR A 165 -10.01 -0.37 13.05
C TYR A 165 -8.88 -1.30 12.58
N VAL A 166 -7.84 -1.45 13.41
CA VAL A 166 -6.66 -2.26 13.11
C VAL A 166 -6.72 -3.55 13.92
N THR A 167 -6.46 -4.67 13.26
CA THR A 167 -6.24 -5.98 13.89
C THR A 167 -4.82 -6.43 13.62
N GLN A 168 -4.02 -6.47 14.68
CA GLN A 168 -2.66 -7.01 14.62
C GLN A 168 -2.72 -8.53 14.69
N CYS A 169 -2.17 -9.20 13.71
CA CYS A 169 -2.15 -10.65 13.58
C CYS A 169 -0.73 -11.18 13.76
N SER A 170 -0.59 -12.41 14.28
CA SER A 170 0.64 -13.18 14.12
C SER A 170 0.90 -13.46 12.63
N TYR A 171 2.15 -13.74 12.25
CA TYR A 171 2.48 -14.05 10.84
C TYR A 171 1.62 -15.19 10.28
N THR A 172 1.42 -16.25 11.06
CA THR A 172 0.62 -17.42 10.66
C THR A 172 -0.85 -17.04 10.43
N GLU A 173 -1.45 -16.29 11.34
CA GLU A 173 -2.84 -15.83 11.20
C GLU A 173 -2.99 -14.86 10.03
N TYR A 174 -2.07 -13.90 9.90
CA TYR A 174 -2.07 -12.94 8.80
C TYR A 174 -2.03 -13.64 7.44
N THR A 175 -1.07 -14.55 7.23
CA THR A 175 -0.93 -15.27 5.96
C THR A 175 -2.12 -16.17 5.65
N GLN A 176 -2.71 -16.81 6.67
CA GLN A 176 -3.92 -17.60 6.53
C GLN A 176 -5.11 -16.74 6.11
N ARG A 177 -5.32 -15.58 6.77
CA ARG A 177 -6.43 -14.66 6.46
C ARG A 177 -6.29 -14.07 5.07
N VAL A 178 -5.10 -13.59 4.69
CA VAL A 178 -4.84 -13.05 3.36
C VAL A 178 -5.02 -14.14 2.29
N GLY A 179 -4.43 -15.32 2.48
CA GLY A 179 -4.51 -16.43 1.52
C GLY A 179 -5.92 -17.00 1.33
N SER A 180 -6.76 -16.96 2.37
CA SER A 180 -8.17 -17.39 2.28
C SER A 180 -9.15 -16.29 1.84
N GLY A 181 -8.69 -15.04 1.69
CA GLY A 181 -9.55 -13.90 1.38
C GLY A 181 -10.40 -13.42 2.57
N ASN A 182 -10.06 -13.82 3.80
CA ASN A 182 -10.75 -13.42 5.03
C ASN A 182 -10.19 -12.11 5.59
N PHE A 183 -10.33 -11.03 4.83
CA PHE A 183 -9.93 -9.68 5.20
C PHE A 183 -10.81 -8.66 4.46
N GLU A 184 -10.84 -7.43 4.92
CA GLU A 184 -11.41 -6.29 4.19
C GLU A 184 -10.27 -5.44 3.59
N LEU A 185 -9.34 -4.98 4.45
CA LEU A 185 -8.10 -4.31 4.08
C LEU A 185 -6.92 -5.03 4.74
N PHE A 186 -5.74 -4.98 4.12
CA PHE A 186 -4.52 -5.45 4.76
C PHE A 186 -3.31 -4.58 4.39
N ILE A 187 -2.36 -4.45 5.32
CA ILE A 187 -1.05 -3.90 4.99
C ILE A 187 -0.16 -5.03 4.50
N GLY A 188 0.18 -4.98 3.22
CA GLY A 188 1.06 -5.95 2.57
C GLY A 188 2.44 -5.38 2.29
N GLU A 189 3.38 -6.27 2.03
CA GLU A 189 4.70 -5.96 1.51
C GLU A 189 5.05 -6.95 0.40
N THR A 190 5.67 -6.46 -0.66
CA THR A 190 6.15 -7.25 -1.78
C THR A 190 7.45 -6.67 -2.31
N GLU A 191 8.29 -7.51 -2.87
CA GLU A 191 9.42 -7.06 -3.67
C GLU A 191 8.96 -6.86 -5.12
N LEU A 192 9.16 -5.65 -5.64
CA LEU A 192 8.90 -5.34 -7.04
C LEU A 192 9.96 -6.02 -7.91
N LEU A 193 9.51 -6.79 -8.89
CA LEU A 193 10.41 -7.54 -9.76
C LEU A 193 11.22 -6.60 -10.67
N PRO A 194 12.51 -6.88 -10.91
CA PRO A 194 13.37 -6.04 -11.75
C PRO A 194 12.88 -5.90 -13.20
N ASN A 195 12.08 -6.85 -13.69
CA ASN A 195 11.46 -6.80 -15.01
C ASN A 195 10.13 -6.04 -15.04
N ASN A 196 9.73 -5.43 -13.92
CA ASN A 196 8.45 -4.73 -13.72
C ASN A 196 7.21 -5.59 -14.01
N ASP A 197 7.31 -6.92 -13.82
CA ASP A 197 6.16 -7.81 -13.94
C ASP A 197 5.21 -7.62 -12.74
N LEU A 198 4.05 -7.04 -13.01
CA LEU A 198 2.99 -6.81 -12.01
C LEU A 198 1.95 -7.94 -11.97
N THR A 199 2.11 -8.99 -12.77
CA THR A 199 1.17 -10.13 -12.82
C THR A 199 0.87 -10.71 -11.44
N PRO A 200 1.84 -10.90 -10.53
CA PRO A 200 1.56 -11.42 -9.18
C PRO A 200 0.68 -10.50 -8.33
N LEU A 201 0.66 -9.19 -8.63
CA LEU A 201 -0.10 -8.21 -7.87
C LEU A 201 -1.49 -7.96 -8.45
N VAL A 202 -1.59 -7.73 -9.76
CA VAL A 202 -2.81 -7.25 -10.40
C VAL A 202 -3.37 -8.16 -11.49
N GLY A 203 -2.68 -9.24 -11.87
CA GLY A 203 -3.21 -10.24 -12.78
C GLY A 203 -4.45 -10.92 -12.19
N SER A 204 -5.45 -11.21 -13.05
CA SER A 204 -6.72 -11.81 -12.61
C SER A 204 -6.56 -13.18 -11.97
N ALA A 205 -5.51 -13.94 -12.37
CA ALA A 205 -5.20 -15.24 -11.80
C ALA A 205 -4.20 -15.10 -10.64
N GLY A 206 -4.62 -15.52 -9.44
CA GLY A 206 -3.70 -15.70 -8.30
C GLY A 206 -3.47 -14.47 -7.41
N ASN A 207 -4.07 -13.31 -7.69
CA ASN A 207 -3.98 -12.20 -6.76
C ASN A 207 -4.87 -12.42 -5.52
N TYR A 208 -4.45 -11.86 -4.38
CA TYR A 208 -5.19 -11.96 -3.12
C TYR A 208 -6.43 -11.06 -3.06
N PHE A 209 -6.49 -10.02 -3.89
CA PHE A 209 -7.48 -8.95 -3.81
C PHE A 209 -8.85 -9.34 -4.39
N GLY A 210 -8.91 -10.38 -5.23
CA GLY A 210 -10.10 -10.73 -6.02
C GLY A 210 -10.37 -9.77 -7.17
N TYR A 211 -9.35 -9.01 -7.55
CA TYR A 211 -9.39 -8.16 -8.74
C TYR A 211 -9.34 -9.02 -10.00
N SER A 212 -10.14 -8.66 -11.00
CA SER A 212 -10.14 -9.30 -12.32
C SER A 212 -10.49 -8.28 -13.39
N ASN A 213 -9.64 -8.17 -14.40
CA ASN A 213 -9.85 -7.30 -15.55
C ASN A 213 -9.09 -7.85 -16.76
N ALA A 214 -9.84 -8.25 -17.81
CA ALA A 214 -9.27 -8.85 -19.01
C ALA A 214 -8.37 -7.88 -19.82
N GLU A 215 -8.65 -6.58 -19.76
CA GLU A 215 -7.81 -5.57 -20.42
C GLU A 215 -6.45 -5.46 -19.73
N VAL A 216 -6.44 -5.41 -18.38
CA VAL A 216 -5.20 -5.42 -17.60
C VAL A 216 -4.41 -6.72 -17.85
N ASP A 217 -5.07 -7.88 -17.88
CA ASP A 217 -4.39 -9.16 -18.20
C ASP A 217 -3.74 -9.11 -19.59
N THR A 218 -4.40 -8.48 -20.56
CA THR A 218 -3.87 -8.31 -21.91
C THR A 218 -2.63 -7.41 -21.91
N LEU A 219 -2.67 -6.29 -21.18
CA LEU A 219 -1.55 -5.37 -21.05
C LEU A 219 -0.35 -6.04 -20.35
N LEU A 220 -0.61 -6.80 -19.27
CA LEU A 220 0.44 -7.57 -18.58
C LEU A 220 1.11 -8.60 -19.52
N ALA A 221 0.32 -9.31 -20.34
CA ALA A 221 0.87 -10.23 -21.32
C ALA A 221 1.71 -9.50 -22.38
N GLN A 222 1.28 -8.33 -22.82
CA GLN A 222 2.05 -7.49 -23.76
C GLN A 222 3.37 -7.04 -23.12
N MET A 223 3.36 -6.56 -21.87
CA MET A 223 4.57 -6.18 -21.14
C MET A 223 5.63 -7.29 -21.15
N GLY A 224 5.22 -8.54 -20.97
CA GLY A 224 6.11 -9.71 -21.01
C GLY A 224 6.74 -9.99 -22.38
N THR A 225 6.23 -9.43 -23.46
CA THR A 225 6.71 -9.67 -24.84
C THR A 225 7.48 -8.50 -25.44
N VAL A 226 7.32 -7.31 -24.90
CA VAL A 226 7.94 -6.08 -25.43
C VAL A 226 9.43 -6.05 -25.09
N LYS A 227 10.25 -5.63 -26.05
CA LYS A 227 11.72 -5.60 -25.92
C LYS A 227 12.33 -4.20 -25.98
N LEU A 228 11.60 -3.23 -26.48
CA LEU A 228 12.08 -1.86 -26.58
C LEU A 228 11.54 -1.03 -25.42
N GLU A 229 12.39 -0.20 -24.83
CA GLU A 229 12.05 0.69 -23.72
C GLU A 229 10.86 1.61 -24.05
N SER A 230 10.83 2.17 -25.28
CA SER A 230 9.71 3.01 -25.74
C SER A 230 8.37 2.30 -25.73
N ASP A 231 8.37 1.03 -26.10
CA ASP A 231 7.16 0.23 -26.21
C ASP A 231 6.68 -0.23 -24.84
N ILE A 232 7.61 -0.60 -23.93
CA ILE A 232 7.30 -0.88 -22.52
C ILE A 232 6.63 0.33 -21.89
N LYS A 233 7.18 1.53 -22.11
CA LYS A 233 6.63 2.77 -21.57
C LYS A 233 5.22 3.06 -22.10
N ALA A 234 4.98 2.82 -23.39
CA ALA A 234 3.66 2.99 -24.00
C ALA A 234 2.60 2.07 -23.39
N VAL A 235 2.93 0.79 -23.18
CA VAL A 235 2.02 -0.20 -22.54
C VAL A 235 1.79 0.13 -21.05
N SER A 236 2.79 0.66 -20.35
CA SER A 236 2.67 1.00 -18.92
C SER A 236 1.78 2.22 -18.65
N ILE A 237 1.53 3.07 -19.67
CA ILE A 237 0.69 4.27 -19.57
C ILE A 237 -0.77 3.97 -19.94
N SER A 238 -1.00 2.91 -20.71
CA SER A 238 -2.33 2.48 -21.15
C SER A 238 -3.18 1.93 -20.03
#